data_de87ef47a8a5589d6d05ce1ffcaa1bd2
#
_entry.id   de87ef47a8a5589d6d05ce1ffcaa1bd2
#
_cell.length_a   1.000
_cell.length_b   1.000
_cell.length_c   1.000
_cell.angle_alpha   90.00
_cell.angle_beta   90.00
_cell.angle_gamma   90.00
#
_symmetry.space_group_name_H-M   'P 1'
#
loop_
_entity.id
_entity.type
_entity.pdbx_description
1 polymer ?
#
loop_
_entity_poly.entity_id
_entity_poly.type
_entity_poly.pdbx_seq_one_letter_code
_entity_poly.pdbx_strand_id
1 'polypeptide(L)'
;MLKYAKVAFLVLLLPLSMSAQHLEAGFFLGTSTYFGDLDDESLHTEETHLSYGVVARYNINDYVAIRASILGGELSANDANNTKRPEIAARNLSFRTSIAEFAVVPEFNILGYNPYDRIISPYVFAGLAVFRFNPEAQLDNDWYSLQPLGTEGQGLPGNPTRYSLTEFAIPMGLGVKFAATEYWNISWEIAFRYTFTDYIDDVSGTYEDRDVLIATYGNEDAANLANRQAELTGGEPVNIPGANRGNASSSDMFVFTGITFSYNFFDGFGGKKYGCPTNF
;
A
#
# COMPACT_ATOMS: atom_id res chain seq x y z
N MET A 1 -13.04 29.02 -15.62
CA MET A 1 -12.19 27.96 -15.04
C MET A 1 -11.55 27.00 -16.06
N LEU A 2 -12.16 26.77 -17.23
CA LEU A 2 -11.62 25.84 -18.26
C LEU A 2 -10.38 26.33 -19.01
N LYS A 3 -10.06 27.64 -19.01
CA LYS A 3 -8.90 28.21 -19.71
C LYS A 3 -7.55 27.93 -19.01
N TYR A 4 -7.56 27.78 -17.69
CA TYR A 4 -6.34 27.54 -16.90
C TYR A 4 -5.95 26.05 -16.85
N ALA A 5 -6.92 25.14 -17.00
CA ALA A 5 -6.64 23.71 -17.07
C ALA A 5 -5.85 23.31 -18.34
N LYS A 6 -6.06 24.02 -19.44
CA LYS A 6 -5.30 23.78 -20.70
C LYS A 6 -3.85 24.31 -20.63
N VAL A 7 -3.60 25.34 -19.83
CA VAL A 7 -2.25 25.89 -19.63
C VAL A 7 -1.46 24.99 -18.66
N ALA A 8 -2.08 24.44 -17.64
CA ALA A 8 -1.43 23.49 -16.72
C ALA A 8 -1.04 22.18 -17.43
N PHE A 9 -1.85 21.71 -18.37
CA PHE A 9 -1.52 20.50 -19.15
C PHE A 9 -0.42 20.76 -20.20
N LEU A 10 -0.29 21.99 -20.70
CA LEU A 10 0.76 22.36 -21.67
C LEU A 10 2.13 22.56 -21.01
N VAL A 11 2.17 22.93 -19.73
CA VAL A 11 3.43 23.05 -18.96
C VAL A 11 4.02 21.67 -18.65
N LEU A 12 3.22 20.61 -18.60
CA LEU A 12 3.69 19.21 -18.45
C LEU A 12 4.33 18.66 -19.74
N LEU A 13 4.21 19.35 -20.87
CA LEU A 13 4.75 18.94 -22.16
C LEU A 13 5.99 19.78 -22.60
N LEU A 14 6.64 20.45 -21.65
CA LEU A 14 7.96 21.02 -21.96
C LEU A 14 8.89 19.86 -22.34
N PRO A 15 9.47 19.87 -23.55
CA PRO A 15 10.46 18.89 -23.91
C PRO A 15 11.66 19.13 -22.99
N LEU A 16 11.80 18.28 -21.99
CA LEU A 16 13.05 18.12 -21.28
C LEU A 16 14.05 17.58 -22.31
N SER A 17 14.70 18.48 -23.02
CA SER A 17 15.91 18.20 -23.82
C SER A 17 17.02 17.85 -22.82
N MET A 18 16.82 16.86 -22.03
CA MET A 18 17.82 16.29 -21.12
C MET A 18 18.52 15.19 -21.88
N SER A 19 19.84 15.28 -21.92
CA SER A 19 20.73 14.22 -22.39
C SER A 19 20.20 12.88 -21.86
N ALA A 20 19.94 11.95 -22.77
CA ALA A 20 19.33 10.66 -22.51
C ALA A 20 20.19 9.84 -21.56
N GLN A 21 19.99 9.99 -20.28
CA GLN A 21 20.65 9.21 -19.27
C GLN A 21 19.57 8.42 -18.51
N HIS A 22 19.38 7.18 -19.00
CA HIS A 22 18.90 6.05 -18.21
C HIS A 22 17.45 6.09 -17.76
N LEU A 23 16.54 5.99 -18.71
CA LEU A 23 15.19 5.51 -18.42
C LEU A 23 15.26 3.99 -18.19
N GLU A 24 14.66 3.53 -17.12
CA GLU A 24 14.54 2.14 -16.76
C GLU A 24 13.05 1.82 -16.56
N ALA A 25 12.59 0.71 -17.10
CA ALA A 25 11.24 0.21 -16.84
C ALA A 25 11.28 -1.28 -16.53
N GLY A 26 10.38 -1.73 -15.65
CA GLY A 26 10.39 -3.10 -15.19
C GLY A 26 9.12 -3.52 -14.49
N PHE A 27 9.16 -4.77 -14.04
CA PHE A 27 8.10 -5.42 -13.29
C PHE A 27 8.56 -5.72 -11.87
N PHE A 28 7.70 -5.40 -10.92
CA PHE A 28 7.83 -5.77 -9.52
C PHE A 28 7.04 -7.05 -9.25
N LEU A 29 7.63 -7.96 -8.49
CA LEU A 29 6.99 -9.15 -7.95
C LEU A 29 7.44 -9.33 -6.50
N GLY A 30 6.49 -9.49 -5.60
CA GLY A 30 6.80 -9.55 -4.18
C GLY A 30 5.61 -9.93 -3.33
N THR A 31 5.64 -9.48 -2.10
CA THR A 31 4.61 -9.70 -1.10
C THR A 31 4.15 -8.39 -0.47
N SER A 32 2.91 -8.40 0.01
CA SER A 32 2.30 -7.35 0.82
C SER A 32 1.89 -7.90 2.19
N THR A 33 2.11 -7.10 3.23
CA THR A 33 1.79 -7.45 4.62
C THR A 33 1.19 -6.23 5.30
N TYR A 34 0.13 -6.44 6.09
CA TYR A 34 -0.56 -5.43 6.88
C TYR A 34 0.03 -5.31 8.27
N PHE A 35 -0.05 -4.13 8.87
CA PHE A 35 0.26 -3.82 10.27
C PHE A 35 -0.73 -2.78 10.79
N GLY A 36 -1.52 -3.12 11.80
CA GLY A 36 -2.54 -2.26 12.41
C GLY A 36 -3.28 -2.94 13.54
N ASP A 37 -4.56 -2.62 13.73
CA ASP A 37 -5.34 -3.03 14.90
C ASP A 37 -5.59 -4.54 15.01
N LEU A 38 -5.64 -5.26 13.88
CA LEU A 38 -5.84 -6.71 13.85
C LEU A 38 -4.52 -7.50 13.89
N ASP A 39 -3.37 -6.84 13.79
CA ASP A 39 -2.07 -7.49 13.82
C ASP A 39 -1.45 -7.50 15.22
N ASP A 40 -0.65 -8.52 15.54
CA ASP A 40 0.10 -8.63 16.79
C ASP A 40 1.58 -8.23 16.66
N GLU A 41 1.93 -7.49 15.61
CA GLU A 41 3.31 -7.14 15.24
C GLU A 41 4.19 -8.37 14.92
N SER A 42 3.57 -9.49 14.59
CA SER A 42 4.25 -10.70 14.15
C SER A 42 4.05 -10.91 12.66
N LEU A 43 5.06 -11.43 11.97
CA LEU A 43 4.92 -11.80 10.56
C LEU A 43 4.16 -13.14 10.47
N HIS A 44 2.89 -13.08 10.15
CA HIS A 44 2.09 -14.25 9.85
C HIS A 44 2.17 -14.56 8.35
N THR A 45 2.67 -15.74 8.01
CA THR A 45 2.80 -16.14 6.59
C THR A 45 1.46 -16.29 5.90
N GLU A 46 0.40 -16.58 6.66
CA GLU A 46 -0.97 -16.72 6.17
C GLU A 46 -1.60 -15.36 5.79
N GLU A 47 -1.07 -14.26 6.34
CA GLU A 47 -1.50 -12.87 6.09
C GLU A 47 -0.54 -12.13 5.15
N THR A 48 0.38 -12.86 4.54
CA THR A 48 1.33 -12.33 3.56
C THR A 48 0.89 -12.76 2.16
N HIS A 49 0.49 -11.78 1.35
CA HIS A 49 -0.09 -12.01 0.03
C HIS A 49 0.85 -11.62 -1.11
N LEU A 50 0.57 -12.14 -2.29
CA LEU A 50 1.31 -11.78 -3.50
C LEU A 50 1.05 -10.32 -3.87
N SER A 51 2.11 -9.59 -4.23
CA SER A 51 2.03 -8.26 -4.79
C SER A 51 2.83 -8.17 -6.10
N TYR A 52 2.35 -7.33 -7.02
CA TYR A 52 2.92 -7.19 -8.35
C TYR A 52 2.69 -5.78 -8.89
N GLY A 53 3.44 -5.42 -9.90
CA GLY A 53 3.24 -4.13 -10.55
C GLY A 53 4.29 -3.77 -11.57
N VAL A 54 4.26 -2.50 -11.97
CA VAL A 54 5.18 -1.92 -12.94
C VAL A 54 5.91 -0.74 -12.31
N VAL A 55 7.16 -0.59 -12.72
CA VAL A 55 8.06 0.43 -12.22
C VAL A 55 8.71 1.13 -13.40
N ALA A 56 8.76 2.44 -13.35
CA ALA A 56 9.55 3.27 -14.27
C ALA A 56 10.52 4.11 -13.42
N ARG A 57 11.79 4.12 -13.77
CA ARG A 57 12.83 4.86 -13.07
C ARG A 57 13.60 5.74 -14.04
N TYR A 58 13.80 6.97 -13.66
CA TYR A 58 14.64 7.92 -14.36
C TYR A 58 15.87 8.22 -13.50
N ASN A 59 17.02 7.72 -13.92
CA ASN A 59 18.29 7.96 -13.24
C ASN A 59 18.81 9.35 -13.66
N ILE A 60 18.80 10.33 -12.76
CA ILE A 60 19.29 11.70 -13.00
C ILE A 60 20.82 11.69 -13.06
N ASN A 61 21.45 10.91 -12.20
CA ASN A 61 22.89 10.64 -12.14
C ASN A 61 23.13 9.33 -11.40
N ASP A 62 24.38 8.95 -11.17
CA ASP A 62 24.73 7.71 -10.49
C ASP A 62 24.14 7.61 -9.08
N TYR A 63 23.88 8.73 -8.40
CA TYR A 63 23.42 8.77 -7.01
C TYR A 63 21.94 9.01 -6.87
N VAL A 64 21.31 9.71 -7.78
CA VAL A 64 19.90 10.15 -7.64
C VAL A 64 19.06 9.66 -8.81
N ALA A 65 17.92 9.05 -8.48
CA ALA A 65 16.90 8.68 -9.43
C ALA A 65 15.51 9.13 -8.96
N ILE A 66 14.55 9.23 -9.87
CA ILE A 66 13.14 9.38 -9.57
C ILE A 66 12.45 8.13 -10.11
N ARG A 67 11.68 7.47 -9.23
CA ARG A 67 10.89 6.30 -9.59
C ARG A 67 9.41 6.60 -9.49
N ALA A 68 8.66 6.18 -10.51
CA ALA A 68 7.21 6.06 -10.49
C ALA A 68 6.84 4.57 -10.50
N SER A 69 5.82 4.17 -9.75
CA SER A 69 5.34 2.78 -9.70
C SER A 69 3.83 2.71 -9.60
N ILE A 70 3.27 1.65 -10.19
CA ILE A 70 1.90 1.21 -9.97
C ILE A 70 1.99 -0.21 -9.44
N LEU A 71 1.59 -0.41 -8.19
CA LEU A 71 1.65 -1.69 -7.50
C LEU A 71 0.25 -2.12 -7.09
N GLY A 72 0.01 -3.43 -7.11
CA GLY A 72 -1.20 -4.06 -6.59
C GLY A 72 -0.86 -5.24 -5.70
N GLY A 73 -1.75 -5.53 -4.77
CA GLY A 73 -1.64 -6.64 -3.84
C GLY A 73 -2.90 -6.81 -3.01
N GLU A 74 -2.87 -7.72 -2.08
CA GLU A 74 -3.92 -7.93 -1.09
C GLU A 74 -3.33 -7.78 0.31
N LEU A 75 -4.09 -7.22 1.23
CA LEU A 75 -3.79 -7.18 2.67
C LEU A 75 -4.89 -7.92 3.40
N SER A 76 -4.55 -8.64 4.43
CA SER A 76 -5.51 -9.26 5.35
C SER A 76 -4.93 -9.37 6.75
N ALA A 77 -5.79 -9.48 7.74
CA ALA A 77 -5.46 -9.89 9.09
C ALA A 77 -6.66 -10.58 9.75
N ASN A 78 -6.36 -11.36 10.78
CA ASN A 78 -7.36 -12.09 11.53
C ASN A 78 -7.01 -12.09 13.02
N ASP A 79 -7.89 -11.55 13.85
CA ASP A 79 -7.75 -11.53 15.30
C ASP A 79 -7.44 -12.91 15.91
N ALA A 80 -7.98 -13.99 15.31
CA ALA A 80 -7.72 -15.36 15.77
C ALA A 80 -6.24 -15.76 15.73
N ASN A 81 -5.43 -15.09 14.90
CA ASN A 81 -3.98 -15.32 14.79
C ASN A 81 -3.20 -14.54 15.87
N ASN A 82 -3.86 -13.65 16.62
CA ASN A 82 -3.20 -12.87 17.67
C ASN A 82 -2.87 -13.74 18.88
N THR A 83 -1.60 -14.07 19.03
CA THR A 83 -1.10 -14.94 20.12
C THR A 83 -0.68 -14.16 21.37
N LYS A 84 -0.50 -12.85 21.24
CA LYS A 84 0.03 -11.99 22.31
C LYS A 84 -1.07 -11.31 23.14
N ARG A 85 -2.22 -11.05 22.53
CA ARG A 85 -3.33 -10.29 23.12
C ARG A 85 -4.63 -11.10 23.07
N PRO A 86 -4.93 -11.91 24.11
CA PRO A 86 -6.14 -12.77 24.13
C PRO A 86 -7.45 -11.98 23.99
N GLU A 87 -7.46 -10.72 24.43
CA GLU A 87 -8.61 -9.82 24.30
C GLU A 87 -8.88 -9.46 22.83
N ILE A 88 -7.85 -9.33 22.01
CA ILE A 88 -7.97 -9.12 20.56
C ILE A 88 -8.45 -10.41 19.91
N ALA A 89 -7.83 -11.55 20.21
CA ALA A 89 -8.28 -12.84 19.70
C ALA A 89 -9.77 -13.11 20.00
N ALA A 90 -10.25 -12.69 21.19
CA ALA A 90 -11.65 -12.82 21.59
C ALA A 90 -12.61 -11.90 20.82
N ARG A 91 -12.10 -10.82 20.18
CA ARG A 91 -12.88 -9.92 19.32
C ARG A 91 -13.31 -10.60 18.02
N ASN A 92 -12.48 -11.52 17.50
CA ASN A 92 -12.74 -12.39 16.34
C ASN A 92 -13.01 -11.64 15.03
N LEU A 93 -12.47 -10.46 14.87
CA LEU A 93 -12.57 -9.71 13.63
C LEU A 93 -11.59 -10.26 12.61
N SER A 94 -11.93 -10.13 11.34
CA SER A 94 -11.05 -10.45 10.22
C SER A 94 -11.40 -9.58 9.02
N PHE A 95 -10.41 -9.26 8.21
CA PHE A 95 -10.62 -8.55 6.96
C PHE A 95 -9.68 -9.05 5.87
N ARG A 96 -10.04 -8.72 4.64
CA ARG A 96 -9.15 -8.65 3.49
C ARG A 96 -9.42 -7.37 2.71
N THR A 97 -8.42 -6.86 2.03
CA THR A 97 -8.59 -5.73 1.11
C THR A 97 -7.61 -5.80 -0.05
N SER A 98 -8.09 -5.55 -1.26
CA SER A 98 -7.22 -5.37 -2.43
C SER A 98 -6.66 -3.95 -2.43
N ILE A 99 -5.35 -3.82 -2.61
CA ILE A 99 -4.64 -2.54 -2.71
C ILE A 99 -4.26 -2.26 -4.16
N ALA A 100 -4.48 -1.03 -4.61
CA ALA A 100 -3.91 -0.48 -5.83
C ALA A 100 -3.25 0.85 -5.50
N GLU A 101 -1.95 0.95 -5.71
CA GLU A 101 -1.12 2.11 -5.34
C GLU A 101 -0.47 2.72 -6.58
N PHE A 102 -0.45 4.05 -6.66
CA PHE A 102 0.46 4.82 -7.50
C PHE A 102 1.40 5.63 -6.61
N ALA A 103 2.71 5.47 -6.81
CA ALA A 103 3.72 6.16 -6.02
C ALA A 103 4.75 6.88 -6.91
N VAL A 104 5.27 8.00 -6.39
CA VAL A 104 6.44 8.70 -6.95
C VAL A 104 7.43 8.94 -5.83
N VAL A 105 8.64 8.39 -6.00
CA VAL A 105 9.68 8.46 -4.97
C VAL A 105 11.02 8.86 -5.57
N PRO A 106 11.71 9.84 -5.01
CA PRO A 106 13.15 10.00 -5.18
C PRO A 106 13.89 8.85 -4.50
N GLU A 107 14.92 8.35 -5.18
CA GLU A 107 15.83 7.31 -4.71
C GLU A 107 17.23 7.86 -4.60
N PHE A 108 17.96 7.44 -3.56
CA PHE A 108 19.38 7.77 -3.36
C PHE A 108 20.21 6.49 -3.32
N ASN A 109 21.05 6.30 -4.33
CA ASN A 109 22.00 5.20 -4.43
C ASN A 109 23.24 5.52 -3.60
N ILE A 110 23.45 4.83 -2.49
CA ILE A 110 24.47 5.16 -1.47
C ILE A 110 25.88 5.09 -2.04
N LEU A 111 26.17 4.09 -2.86
CA LEU A 111 27.49 3.89 -3.46
C LEU A 111 27.60 4.45 -4.87
N GLY A 112 26.53 5.06 -5.37
CA GLY A 112 26.33 5.35 -6.78
C GLY A 112 25.99 4.06 -7.55
N TYR A 113 25.23 4.18 -8.63
CA TYR A 113 24.80 3.06 -9.47
C TYR A 113 25.08 3.37 -10.94
N ASN A 114 25.90 2.52 -11.54
CA ASN A 114 26.23 2.62 -12.96
C ASN A 114 26.47 1.20 -13.50
N PRO A 115 25.66 0.72 -14.47
CA PRO A 115 25.76 -0.63 -15.00
C PRO A 115 27.14 -1.02 -15.59
N TYR A 116 27.99 -0.05 -15.90
CA TYR A 116 29.32 -0.29 -16.48
C TYR A 116 30.44 -0.37 -15.44
N ASP A 117 30.29 0.29 -14.29
CA ASP A 117 31.37 0.44 -13.32
C ASP A 117 30.93 0.04 -11.89
N ARG A 118 29.75 0.47 -11.48
CA ARG A 118 29.21 0.25 -10.14
C ARG A 118 27.93 -0.57 -10.20
N ILE A 119 28.11 -1.87 -10.45
CA ILE A 119 27.02 -2.83 -10.73
C ILE A 119 26.15 -3.16 -9.52
N ILE A 120 26.59 -2.84 -8.30
CA ILE A 120 25.83 -3.04 -7.06
C ILE A 120 25.75 -1.73 -6.30
N SER A 121 24.54 -1.35 -5.90
CA SER A 121 24.34 -0.21 -5.00
C SER A 121 23.18 -0.45 -4.05
N PRO A 122 23.39 -0.37 -2.74
CA PRO A 122 22.32 -0.12 -1.80
C PRO A 122 21.68 1.24 -2.09
N TYR A 123 20.35 1.33 -1.90
CA TYR A 123 19.63 2.58 -2.06
C TYR A 123 18.57 2.74 -0.98
N VAL A 124 18.23 3.98 -0.71
CA VAL A 124 17.11 4.37 0.15
C VAL A 124 16.18 5.27 -0.63
N PHE A 125 14.92 5.29 -0.24
CA PHE A 125 13.92 6.13 -0.88
C PHE A 125 12.86 6.55 0.12
N ALA A 126 12.23 7.70 -0.18
CA ALA A 126 10.99 8.14 0.45
C ALA A 126 10.25 9.05 -0.52
N GLY A 127 8.91 9.08 -0.46
CA GLY A 127 8.14 9.88 -1.40
C GLY A 127 6.66 9.97 -1.05
N LEU A 128 5.82 10.05 -2.07
CA LEU A 128 4.39 10.17 -1.94
C LEU A 128 3.69 9.09 -2.75
N ALA A 129 2.60 8.58 -2.19
CA ALA A 129 1.71 7.64 -2.86
C ALA A 129 0.25 8.02 -2.64
N VAL A 130 -0.58 7.63 -3.57
CA VAL A 130 -2.02 7.52 -3.42
C VAL A 130 -2.39 6.07 -3.61
N PHE A 131 -3.25 5.55 -2.73
CA PHE A 131 -3.68 4.16 -2.82
C PHE A 131 -5.19 4.06 -2.64
N ARG A 132 -5.76 3.02 -3.24
CA ARG A 132 -7.15 2.63 -3.10
C ARG A 132 -7.22 1.28 -2.41
N PHE A 133 -8.19 1.15 -1.52
CA PHE A 133 -8.49 -0.07 -0.77
C PHE A 133 -10.00 -0.23 -0.62
N ASN A 134 -10.46 -1.42 -0.24
CA ASN A 134 -11.85 -1.70 0.07
C ASN A 134 -11.89 -2.90 1.04
N PRO A 135 -11.96 -2.67 2.36
CA PRO A 135 -12.00 -3.76 3.32
C PRO A 135 -13.29 -4.57 3.19
N GLU A 136 -13.11 -5.89 3.18
CA GLU A 136 -14.18 -6.88 3.12
C GLU A 136 -13.99 -7.91 4.24
N ALA A 137 -15.10 -8.40 4.78
CA ALA A 137 -15.11 -9.54 5.70
C ALA A 137 -16.12 -10.59 5.25
N GLN A 138 -15.88 -11.84 5.67
CA GLN A 138 -16.73 -12.96 5.31
C GLN A 138 -17.76 -13.22 6.41
N LEU A 139 -19.04 -13.36 6.03
CA LEU A 139 -20.14 -13.80 6.87
C LEU A 139 -20.92 -14.88 6.11
N ASP A 140 -21.17 -16.05 6.72
CA ASP A 140 -21.92 -17.16 6.12
C ASP A 140 -21.44 -17.58 4.70
N ASN A 141 -20.13 -17.55 4.46
CA ASN A 141 -19.44 -17.79 3.18
C ASN A 141 -19.59 -16.68 2.11
N ASP A 142 -20.30 -15.61 2.37
CA ASP A 142 -20.39 -14.45 1.48
C ASP A 142 -19.43 -13.34 1.93
N TRP A 143 -18.89 -12.59 0.96
CA TRP A 143 -18.00 -11.45 1.22
C TRP A 143 -18.78 -10.14 1.17
N TYR A 144 -18.63 -9.35 2.22
CA TYR A 144 -19.28 -8.05 2.39
C TYR A 144 -18.25 -6.94 2.44
N SER A 145 -18.42 -5.90 1.62
CA SER A 145 -17.63 -4.66 1.77
C SER A 145 -18.05 -3.95 3.05
N LEU A 146 -17.10 -3.66 3.94
CA LEU A 146 -17.38 -3.15 5.29
C LEU A 146 -17.72 -1.67 5.31
N GLN A 147 -17.03 -0.84 4.49
CA GLN A 147 -17.24 0.61 4.45
C GLN A 147 -18.71 1.03 4.25
N PRO A 148 -19.50 0.41 3.34
CA PRO A 148 -20.92 0.76 3.19
C PRO A 148 -21.79 0.38 4.40
N LEU A 149 -21.35 -0.62 5.19
CA LEU A 149 -22.08 -1.11 6.37
C LEU A 149 -21.90 -0.19 7.58
N GLY A 150 -20.83 0.63 7.61
CA GLY A 150 -20.59 1.55 8.73
C GLY A 150 -20.59 0.84 10.07
N THR A 151 -19.73 -0.18 10.22
CA THR A 151 -19.67 -1.11 11.37
C THR A 151 -19.44 -0.43 12.72
N GLU A 152 -18.88 0.78 12.73
CA GLU A 152 -18.71 1.65 13.90
C GLU A 152 -19.71 2.83 13.90
N GLY A 153 -20.82 2.71 13.15
CA GLY A 153 -21.83 3.76 13.05
C GLY A 153 -21.51 4.89 12.07
N GLN A 154 -20.45 4.76 11.25
CA GLN A 154 -20.07 5.78 10.28
C GLN A 154 -21.21 6.04 9.28
N GLY A 155 -21.55 7.32 9.11
CA GLY A 155 -22.64 7.75 8.23
C GLY A 155 -24.03 7.75 8.88
N LEU A 156 -24.16 7.36 10.15
CA LEU A 156 -25.38 7.54 10.92
C LEU A 156 -25.58 9.01 11.33
N PRO A 157 -26.83 9.46 11.55
CA PRO A 157 -27.10 10.81 12.04
C PRO A 157 -26.39 11.09 13.38
N GLY A 158 -25.50 12.07 13.40
CA GLY A 158 -24.74 12.44 14.59
C GLY A 158 -23.35 11.77 14.69
N ASN A 159 -23.06 10.78 13.88
CA ASN A 159 -21.78 10.09 13.82
C ASN A 159 -20.88 10.64 12.70
N PRO A 160 -19.58 10.30 12.69
CA PRO A 160 -18.67 10.67 11.60
C PRO A 160 -19.17 10.18 10.24
N THR A 161 -18.78 10.87 9.19
CA THR A 161 -18.99 10.38 7.80
C THR A 161 -18.20 9.11 7.57
N ARG A 162 -18.63 8.29 6.59
CA ARG A 162 -17.84 7.14 6.15
C ARG A 162 -16.46 7.57 5.69
N TYR A 163 -15.45 6.76 6.02
CA TYR A 163 -14.08 6.99 5.59
C TYR A 163 -13.92 6.89 4.06
N SER A 164 -12.88 7.51 3.54
CA SER A 164 -12.54 7.43 2.12
C SER A 164 -11.90 6.08 1.80
N LEU A 165 -12.19 5.53 0.61
CA LEU A 165 -11.52 4.33 0.09
C LEU A 165 -10.28 4.67 -0.76
N THR A 166 -9.89 5.95 -0.81
CA THR A 166 -8.69 6.41 -1.51
C THR A 166 -7.96 7.38 -0.62
N GLU A 167 -6.75 7.02 -0.25
CA GLU A 167 -5.96 7.75 0.74
C GLU A 167 -4.52 7.97 0.27
N PHE A 168 -3.82 8.84 0.98
CA PHE A 168 -2.40 9.09 0.76
C PHE A 168 -1.54 8.25 1.70
N ALA A 169 -0.31 7.96 1.24
CA ALA A 169 0.71 7.33 2.05
C ALA A 169 2.08 7.96 1.77
N ILE A 170 2.98 7.77 2.72
CA ILE A 170 4.41 8.06 2.57
C ILE A 170 5.13 6.72 2.42
N PRO A 171 5.42 6.28 1.18
CA PRO A 171 6.30 5.14 0.97
C PRO A 171 7.72 5.52 1.34
N MET A 172 8.38 4.69 2.15
CA MET A 172 9.80 4.80 2.45
C MET A 172 10.42 3.42 2.62
N GLY A 173 11.68 3.31 2.27
CA GLY A 173 12.32 2.01 2.35
C GLY A 173 13.77 2.02 1.91
N LEU A 174 14.28 0.80 1.81
CA LEU A 174 15.63 0.52 1.37
C LEU A 174 15.67 -0.69 0.45
N GLY A 175 16.70 -0.76 -0.35
CA GLY A 175 16.89 -1.89 -1.26
C GLY A 175 18.33 -1.98 -1.75
N VAL A 176 18.55 -2.97 -2.59
CA VAL A 176 19.83 -3.19 -3.28
C VAL A 176 19.55 -3.38 -4.75
N LYS A 177 20.26 -2.64 -5.60
CA LYS A 177 20.26 -2.79 -7.06
C LYS A 177 21.47 -3.59 -7.49
N PHE A 178 21.27 -4.44 -8.50
CA PHE A 178 22.30 -5.21 -9.15
C PHE A 178 22.11 -5.13 -10.67
N ALA A 179 23.10 -4.62 -11.38
CA ALA A 179 23.16 -4.68 -12.84
C ALA A 179 23.64 -6.07 -13.26
N ALA A 180 22.72 -6.91 -13.70
CA ALA A 180 23.07 -8.24 -14.21
C ALA A 180 23.80 -8.13 -15.57
N THR A 181 23.45 -7.14 -16.36
CA THR A 181 24.15 -6.73 -17.59
C THR A 181 24.03 -5.21 -17.72
N GLU A 182 24.61 -4.62 -18.76
CA GLU A 182 24.40 -3.21 -19.07
C GLU A 182 22.91 -2.85 -19.32
N TYR A 183 22.09 -3.83 -19.74
CA TYR A 183 20.66 -3.61 -20.06
C TYR A 183 19.72 -4.09 -18.98
N TRP A 184 20.05 -5.12 -18.21
CA TRP A 184 19.15 -5.75 -17.27
C TRP A 184 19.58 -5.54 -15.82
N ASN A 185 18.63 -5.10 -15.03
CA ASN A 185 18.82 -4.88 -13.59
C ASN A 185 17.87 -5.77 -12.80
N ILE A 186 18.34 -6.14 -11.62
CA ILE A 186 17.54 -6.79 -10.58
C ILE A 186 17.68 -5.92 -9.34
N SER A 187 16.58 -5.57 -8.69
CA SER A 187 16.62 -4.94 -7.38
C SER A 187 15.72 -5.66 -6.41
N TRP A 188 16.14 -5.74 -5.17
CA TRP A 188 15.33 -6.19 -4.05
C TRP A 188 15.08 -5.01 -3.13
N GLU A 189 13.87 -4.93 -2.58
CA GLU A 189 13.51 -3.86 -1.65
C GLU A 189 12.54 -4.30 -0.57
N ILE A 190 12.59 -3.60 0.54
CA ILE A 190 11.56 -3.55 1.57
C ILE A 190 11.09 -2.11 1.71
N ALA A 191 9.78 -1.91 1.64
CA ALA A 191 9.17 -0.60 1.50
C ALA A 191 7.93 -0.48 2.38
N PHE A 192 8.03 0.33 3.42
CA PHE A 192 6.96 0.66 4.35
C PHE A 192 6.07 1.75 3.77
N ARG A 193 4.75 1.66 4.01
CA ARG A 193 3.75 2.67 3.68
C ARG A 193 3.14 3.20 4.97
N TYR A 194 3.55 4.37 5.38
CA TYR A 194 2.90 5.10 6.46
C TYR A 194 1.67 5.78 5.90
N THR A 195 0.48 5.38 6.35
CA THR A 195 -0.79 5.93 5.88
C THR A 195 -1.32 6.98 6.83
N PHE A 196 -2.36 7.69 6.39
CA PHE A 196 -3.06 8.69 7.21
C PHE A 196 -4.47 8.24 7.55
N THR A 197 -4.75 6.95 7.37
CA THR A 197 -6.03 6.32 7.72
C THR A 197 -5.80 5.21 8.74
N ASP A 198 -6.82 4.96 9.54
CA ASP A 198 -6.93 3.88 10.52
C ASP A 198 -8.10 2.95 10.14
N TYR A 199 -8.41 2.87 8.85
CA TYR A 199 -9.56 2.13 8.34
C TYR A 199 -9.20 1.18 7.19
N ILE A 200 -7.94 0.80 7.03
CA ILE A 200 -7.56 -0.21 6.02
C ILE A 200 -8.23 -1.55 6.35
N ASP A 201 -8.44 -1.82 7.64
CA ASP A 201 -9.10 -3.01 8.19
C ASP A 201 -10.54 -2.77 8.65
N ASP A 202 -11.09 -1.55 8.48
CA ASP A 202 -12.42 -1.12 8.98
C ASP A 202 -12.51 -1.04 10.52
N VAL A 203 -11.38 -1.00 11.23
CA VAL A 203 -11.34 -0.98 12.70
C VAL A 203 -10.56 0.23 13.20
N SER A 204 -11.18 1.07 14.02
CA SER A 204 -10.55 2.28 14.54
C SER A 204 -11.09 2.68 15.92
N GLY A 205 -12.39 2.90 16.03
CA GLY A 205 -13.03 3.56 17.15
C GLY A 205 -13.69 2.62 18.16
N THR A 206 -14.99 2.80 18.30
CA THR A 206 -15.82 2.09 19.29
C THR A 206 -16.96 1.34 18.62
N TYR A 207 -17.45 0.31 19.30
CA TYR A 207 -18.65 -0.40 18.87
C TYR A 207 -19.86 0.53 18.88
N GLU A 208 -20.65 0.46 17.79
CA GLU A 208 -21.96 1.08 17.71
C GLU A 208 -23.02 0.15 18.37
N ASP A 209 -24.16 0.72 18.71
CA ASP A 209 -25.29 -0.05 19.22
C ASP A 209 -25.83 -1.00 18.13
N ARG A 210 -25.92 -2.29 18.47
CA ARG A 210 -26.38 -3.34 17.56
C ARG A 210 -27.79 -3.06 17.01
N ASP A 211 -28.71 -2.61 17.87
CA ASP A 211 -30.09 -2.36 17.46
C ASP A 211 -30.19 -1.16 16.52
N VAL A 212 -29.32 -0.17 16.68
CA VAL A 212 -29.19 0.97 15.79
C VAL A 212 -28.70 0.53 14.41
N LEU A 213 -27.69 -0.34 14.34
CA LEU A 213 -27.19 -0.89 13.07
C LEU A 213 -28.30 -1.70 12.37
N ILE A 214 -28.99 -2.59 13.06
CA ILE A 214 -30.09 -3.40 12.50
C ILE A 214 -31.23 -2.50 12.00
N ALA A 215 -31.64 -1.52 12.80
CA ALA A 215 -32.71 -0.60 12.42
C ALA A 215 -32.35 0.24 11.17
N THR A 216 -31.07 0.57 11.01
CA THR A 216 -30.58 1.39 9.89
C THR A 216 -30.50 0.60 8.59
N TYR A 217 -29.96 -0.60 8.63
CA TYR A 217 -29.70 -1.41 7.43
C TYR A 217 -30.81 -2.41 7.12
N GLY A 218 -31.74 -2.64 8.03
CA GLY A 218 -32.88 -3.53 7.86
C GLY A 218 -32.54 -5.02 7.86
N ASN A 219 -31.30 -5.37 8.22
CA ASN A 219 -30.81 -6.72 8.39
C ASN A 219 -29.78 -6.79 9.52
N GLU A 220 -29.31 -7.98 9.87
CA GLU A 220 -28.34 -8.19 10.95
C GLU A 220 -26.88 -8.20 10.44
N ASP A 221 -26.62 -8.15 9.15
CA ASP A 221 -25.29 -8.35 8.57
C ASP A 221 -24.29 -7.31 9.07
N ALA A 222 -24.67 -6.02 9.06
CA ALA A 222 -23.83 -4.94 9.57
C ALA A 222 -23.49 -5.13 11.06
N ALA A 223 -24.48 -5.51 11.86
CA ALA A 223 -24.31 -5.72 13.28
C ALA A 223 -23.48 -6.98 13.61
N ASN A 224 -23.67 -8.05 12.83
CA ASN A 224 -22.89 -9.28 12.97
C ASN A 224 -21.42 -9.08 12.55
N LEU A 225 -21.16 -8.30 11.49
CA LEU A 225 -19.80 -7.96 11.05
C LEU A 225 -19.14 -6.92 11.95
N ALA A 226 -19.91 -6.06 12.63
CA ALA A 226 -19.37 -5.09 13.58
C ALA A 226 -18.79 -5.78 14.83
N ASN A 227 -19.47 -6.84 15.34
CA ASN A 227 -19.04 -7.59 16.52
C ASN A 227 -19.25 -9.10 16.31
N ARG A 228 -18.13 -9.83 16.28
CA ARG A 228 -18.09 -11.27 15.96
C ARG A 228 -17.78 -12.17 17.17
N GLN A 229 -17.80 -11.63 18.37
CA GLN A 229 -17.48 -12.39 19.62
C GLN A 229 -18.41 -13.58 19.84
N ALA A 230 -19.67 -13.45 19.48
CA ALA A 230 -20.65 -14.51 19.64
C ALA A 230 -20.36 -15.77 18.79
N GLU A 231 -19.67 -15.63 17.67
CA GLU A 231 -19.29 -16.75 16.79
C GLU A 231 -18.36 -17.74 17.52
N LEU A 232 -17.47 -17.25 18.39
CA LEU A 232 -16.54 -18.09 19.16
C LEU A 232 -17.24 -18.89 20.27
N THR A 233 -18.30 -18.33 20.84
CA THR A 233 -18.96 -18.91 22.00
C THR A 233 -20.22 -19.68 21.65
N GLY A 234 -20.75 -19.49 20.44
CA GLY A 234 -22.08 -19.98 20.03
C GLY A 234 -23.21 -19.38 20.88
N GLY A 235 -22.95 -18.22 21.52
CA GLY A 235 -23.85 -17.51 22.39
C GLY A 235 -24.71 -16.47 21.69
N GLU A 236 -25.44 -15.72 22.51
CA GLU A 236 -26.20 -14.57 22.02
C GLU A 236 -25.27 -13.45 21.53
N PRO A 237 -25.65 -12.67 20.51
CA PRO A 237 -24.90 -11.52 20.03
C PRO A 237 -24.60 -10.52 21.17
N VAL A 238 -23.35 -10.09 21.24
CA VAL A 238 -22.88 -9.16 22.28
C VAL A 238 -23.14 -7.72 21.83
N ASN A 239 -23.87 -6.96 22.64
CA ASN A 239 -24.10 -5.53 22.43
C ASN A 239 -23.35 -4.72 23.49
N ILE A 240 -22.29 -4.03 23.11
CA ILE A 240 -21.38 -3.27 23.97
C ILE A 240 -21.08 -1.87 23.41
N PRO A 241 -22.13 -1.04 23.15
CA PRO A 241 -21.94 0.26 22.53
C PRO A 241 -20.97 1.14 23.34
N GLY A 242 -20.08 1.83 22.64
CA GLY A 242 -19.05 2.70 23.22
C GLY A 242 -17.83 1.98 23.79
N ALA A 243 -17.78 0.65 23.81
CA ALA A 243 -16.54 -0.08 24.10
C ALA A 243 -15.56 0.06 22.93
N ASN A 244 -14.25 0.05 23.22
CA ASN A 244 -13.23 0.14 22.18
C ASN A 244 -13.31 -1.06 21.23
N ARG A 245 -13.37 -0.77 19.93
CA ARG A 245 -13.26 -1.76 18.85
C ARG A 245 -11.83 -1.77 18.28
N GLY A 246 -11.22 -0.61 18.14
CA GLY A 246 -9.85 -0.38 17.70
C GLY A 246 -9.12 0.65 18.54
N ASN A 247 -8.04 1.17 17.97
CA ASN A 247 -7.21 2.23 18.57
C ASN A 247 -7.11 3.43 17.63
N ALA A 248 -8.08 4.31 17.63
CA ALA A 248 -8.15 5.50 16.78
C ALA A 248 -6.95 6.48 16.85
N SER A 249 -5.97 6.22 17.72
CA SER A 249 -4.75 7.04 17.83
C SER A 249 -3.58 6.51 16.98
N SER A 250 -3.72 5.34 16.37
CA SER A 250 -2.69 4.68 15.56
C SER A 250 -3.18 4.52 14.13
N SER A 251 -2.46 5.07 13.16
CA SER A 251 -2.79 4.83 11.75
C SER A 251 -2.25 3.49 11.27
N ASP A 252 -2.97 2.87 10.37
CA ASP A 252 -2.57 1.63 9.71
C ASP A 252 -1.33 1.80 8.84
N MET A 253 -0.57 0.74 8.70
CA MET A 253 0.62 0.68 7.87
C MET A 253 0.62 -0.63 7.05
N PHE A 254 1.26 -0.62 5.88
CA PHE A 254 1.52 -1.84 5.15
C PHE A 254 2.90 -1.82 4.51
N VAL A 255 3.39 -3.01 4.16
CA VAL A 255 4.75 -3.20 3.64
C VAL A 255 4.67 -3.98 2.34
N PHE A 256 5.40 -3.50 1.33
CA PHE A 256 5.74 -4.31 0.16
C PHE A 256 7.20 -4.75 0.25
N THR A 257 7.44 -6.04 0.02
CA THR A 257 8.78 -6.60 -0.07
C THR A 257 8.88 -7.42 -1.35
N GLY A 258 9.90 -7.20 -2.17
CA GLY A 258 9.97 -7.95 -3.41
C GLY A 258 11.15 -7.61 -4.29
N ILE A 259 11.11 -8.15 -5.50
CA ILE A 259 12.14 -8.04 -6.51
C ILE A 259 11.57 -7.28 -7.72
N THR A 260 12.34 -6.34 -8.25
CA THR A 260 12.07 -5.69 -9.53
C THR A 260 13.06 -6.18 -10.56
N PHE A 261 12.53 -6.64 -11.69
CA PHE A 261 13.29 -6.91 -12.92
C PHE A 261 13.07 -5.77 -13.89
N SER A 262 14.13 -5.09 -14.30
CA SER A 262 14.01 -3.90 -15.14
C SER A 262 15.03 -3.86 -16.27
N TYR A 263 14.67 -3.12 -17.31
CA TYR A 263 15.46 -2.91 -18.51
C TYR A 263 15.86 -1.45 -18.63
N ASN A 264 17.14 -1.19 -18.90
CA ASN A 264 17.71 0.13 -19.17
C ASN A 264 17.55 0.48 -20.64
N PHE A 265 16.90 1.60 -20.92
CA PHE A 265 16.80 2.19 -22.25
C PHE A 265 17.94 3.20 -22.43
N PHE A 266 19.07 2.77 -22.95
CA PHE A 266 20.26 3.62 -23.10
C PHE A 266 20.14 4.68 -24.19
N ASP A 267 19.25 4.46 -25.14
CA ASP A 267 18.99 5.40 -26.22
C ASP A 267 17.62 6.05 -25.96
N GLY A 268 17.60 7.12 -25.20
CA GLY A 268 16.52 8.08 -25.38
C GLY A 268 16.51 8.40 -26.87
N PHE A 269 15.40 8.28 -27.56
CA PHE A 269 15.12 8.53 -28.97
C PHE A 269 16.19 9.34 -29.73
N GLY A 270 17.43 8.86 -29.85
CA GLY A 270 18.54 9.56 -30.46
C GLY A 270 19.91 9.05 -30.07
N GLY A 271 20.19 7.77 -30.37
CA GLY A 271 21.38 7.05 -29.96
C GLY A 271 22.71 7.80 -30.21
N LYS A 272 23.49 7.93 -29.14
CA LYS A 272 24.94 7.93 -29.22
C LYS A 272 25.45 6.83 -28.30
N LYS A 273 25.92 5.72 -28.89
CA LYS A 273 26.81 4.78 -28.21
C LYS A 273 27.94 5.61 -27.60
N TYR A 274 28.17 5.45 -26.26
CA TYR A 274 29.43 5.88 -25.67
C TYR A 274 30.53 5.01 -26.29
N GLY A 275 31.08 5.47 -27.43
CA GLY A 275 32.35 4.98 -27.89
C GLY A 275 33.41 5.41 -26.90
N CYS A 276 34.30 4.51 -26.50
CA CYS A 276 35.51 4.88 -25.81
C CYS A 276 36.12 6.12 -26.47
N PRO A 277 36.54 7.15 -25.73
CA PRO A 277 37.32 8.22 -26.31
C PRO A 277 38.68 7.59 -26.71
N THR A 278 38.77 7.16 -27.96
CA THR A 278 40.04 6.89 -28.59
C THR A 278 40.67 8.24 -28.97
N ASN A 279 41.28 8.90 -28.02
CA ASN A 279 42.27 9.90 -28.26
C ASN A 279 43.59 9.39 -27.69
N PHE A 280 44.41 8.87 -28.58
CA PHE A 280 45.83 8.71 -28.38
C PHE A 280 46.54 10.05 -28.60
#